data_41c8decd151571d9bd69b4bde8f5e5cb
#
_entry.id   41c8decd151571d9bd69b4bde8f5e5cb
#
_cell.length_a   1.000
_cell.length_b   1.000
_cell.length_c   1.000
_cell.angle_alpha   90.00
_cell.angle_beta   90.00
_cell.angle_gamma   90.00
#
_symmetry.space_group_name_H-M   'P 1'
#
loop_
_entity.id
_entity.type
_entity.pdbx_description
1 polymer ?
#
loop_
_entity_poly.entity_id
_entity_poly.type
_entity_poly.pdbx_seq_one_letter_code
_entity_poly.pdbx_strand_id
1 'polypeptide(L)'
;MRRLVTFVTVLGTAACAAVPIASAQHQHGSEPMVSAGFDSFSPQQIATLTGETVMWMNDSSRAHTVTANDGSFDSQRIPVSGMFEQRFPTAGAFAYHCTLHPFMTGEVDVYDVLLNAPSGPAGPRLAYPIRGRSALPSGTPVTIEADTGGGFAPAATATVADDGTFAASVVPTTTATFRAVVGDDSSPPVQLIVVDHTVTASVKRLKGHRVQVDATVTPASPGSKVVLQLHLRERFGWWPAKTLRLDSHSHARFVFHARGRVPARVALTLPDGATVLATSAVKRHY
;
A
#
# COMPACT_ATOMS: atom_id res chain seq x y z
N MET A 1 5.10 9.38 -67.91
CA MET A 1 6.06 8.81 -66.92
C MET A 1 5.58 9.18 -65.54
N ARG A 2 4.88 8.25 -64.87
CA ARG A 2 4.37 8.45 -63.50
C ARG A 2 5.38 7.81 -62.54
N ARG A 3 5.96 8.61 -61.64
CA ARG A 3 6.86 8.11 -60.58
C ARG A 3 6.01 7.67 -59.39
N LEU A 4 6.09 6.39 -59.04
CA LEU A 4 5.58 5.80 -57.82
C LEU A 4 6.49 6.23 -56.66
N VAL A 5 5.88 6.84 -55.63
CA VAL A 5 6.57 7.09 -54.35
C VAL A 5 6.15 6.00 -53.38
N THR A 6 7.08 5.15 -53.00
CA THR A 6 6.88 4.09 -52.00
C THR A 6 7.09 4.68 -50.61
N PHE A 7 6.04 4.72 -49.81
CA PHE A 7 6.15 5.03 -48.36
C PHE A 7 6.57 3.77 -47.59
N VAL A 8 7.76 3.82 -46.99
CA VAL A 8 8.21 2.81 -46.05
C VAL A 8 7.70 3.23 -44.65
N THR A 9 6.75 2.49 -44.12
CA THR A 9 6.27 2.64 -42.75
C THR A 9 7.19 1.85 -41.83
N VAL A 10 7.98 2.54 -41.02
CA VAL A 10 8.79 1.94 -39.96
C VAL A 10 7.87 1.81 -38.71
N LEU A 11 7.45 0.59 -38.41
CA LEU A 11 6.84 0.26 -37.11
C LEU A 11 7.95 0.21 -36.05
N GLY A 12 8.06 1.26 -35.28
CA GLY A 12 8.87 1.26 -34.05
C GLY A 12 8.13 0.52 -32.95
N THR A 13 8.53 -0.69 -32.60
CA THR A 13 8.12 -1.38 -31.38
C THR A 13 8.80 -0.73 -30.19
N ALA A 14 8.08 0.11 -29.44
CA ALA A 14 8.52 0.59 -28.14
C ALA A 14 8.46 -0.59 -27.16
N ALA A 15 9.61 -1.16 -26.82
CA ALA A 15 9.74 -2.10 -25.72
C ALA A 15 9.58 -1.31 -24.41
N CYS A 16 8.42 -1.42 -23.78
CA CYS A 16 8.22 -0.98 -22.39
C CYS A 16 9.09 -1.90 -21.50
N ALA A 17 10.21 -1.39 -21.02
CA ALA A 17 10.99 -2.04 -19.98
C ALA A 17 10.13 -1.97 -18.68
N ALA A 18 9.60 -3.10 -18.25
CA ALA A 18 8.96 -3.21 -16.95
C ALA A 18 10.05 -3.05 -15.88
N VAL A 19 10.02 -1.93 -15.14
CA VAL A 19 10.83 -1.76 -13.93
C VAL A 19 10.25 -2.72 -12.90
N PRO A 20 11.05 -3.61 -12.29
CA PRO A 20 10.54 -4.48 -11.23
C PRO A 20 10.16 -3.60 -10.02
N ILE A 21 8.87 -3.57 -9.70
CA ILE A 21 8.36 -2.93 -8.48
C ILE A 21 8.71 -3.87 -7.33
N ALA A 22 9.71 -3.51 -6.54
CA ALA A 22 9.99 -4.18 -5.27
C ALA A 22 8.78 -4.00 -4.35
N SER A 23 8.11 -5.10 -4.02
CA SER A 23 7.01 -5.11 -3.05
C SER A 23 7.61 -4.98 -1.66
N ALA A 24 7.85 -3.76 -1.19
CA ALA A 24 8.22 -3.49 0.18
C ALA A 24 7.04 -3.80 1.11
N GLN A 25 7.01 -5.00 1.67
CA GLN A 25 6.07 -5.37 2.72
C GLN A 25 6.62 -4.88 4.07
N HIS A 26 6.24 -3.68 4.47
CA HIS A 26 6.52 -3.18 5.81
C HIS A 26 5.28 -3.33 6.67
N GLN A 27 5.31 -4.29 7.59
CA GLN A 27 4.36 -4.39 8.69
C GLN A 27 4.82 -3.46 9.83
N HIS A 28 3.89 -2.70 10.40
CA HIS A 28 4.14 -1.87 11.57
C HIS A 28 4.62 -2.74 12.75
N GLY A 29 5.80 -2.47 13.30
CA GLY A 29 6.23 -2.92 14.62
C GLY A 29 7.22 -4.08 14.69
N SER A 30 7.71 -4.64 13.57
CA SER A 30 8.84 -5.58 13.59
C SER A 30 10.04 -4.97 12.89
N GLU A 31 11.24 -5.18 13.46
CA GLU A 31 12.48 -4.82 12.79
C GLU A 31 12.55 -5.49 11.41
N PRO A 32 13.14 -4.81 10.38
CA PRO A 32 13.30 -5.38 9.06
C PRO A 32 14.11 -6.68 9.16
N MET A 33 13.58 -7.79 8.66
CA MET A 33 14.18 -9.10 8.80
C MET A 33 14.41 -9.78 7.45
N VAL A 34 15.57 -10.43 7.32
CA VAL A 34 15.97 -11.23 6.17
C VAL A 34 16.23 -12.66 6.63
N SER A 35 15.63 -13.63 5.97
CA SER A 35 15.95 -15.05 6.14
C SER A 35 17.19 -15.40 5.30
N ALA A 36 18.21 -15.99 5.93
CA ALA A 36 19.28 -16.67 5.23
C ALA A 36 18.85 -18.13 5.03
N GLY A 37 18.24 -18.38 3.86
CA GLY A 37 17.75 -19.68 3.45
C GLY A 37 18.89 -20.61 2.97
N PHE A 38 18.54 -21.74 2.36
CA PHE A 38 19.49 -22.75 1.95
C PHE A 38 20.50 -22.24 0.89
N ASP A 39 20.05 -21.41 -0.04
CA ASP A 39 20.80 -20.92 -1.20
C ASP A 39 20.54 -19.44 -1.56
N SER A 40 19.76 -18.73 -0.74
CA SER A 40 19.38 -17.34 -1.02
C SER A 40 19.03 -16.59 0.26
N PHE A 41 19.16 -15.25 0.20
CA PHE A 41 18.56 -14.34 1.18
C PHE A 41 17.14 -14.00 0.75
N SER A 42 16.20 -13.93 1.72
CA SER A 42 14.80 -13.62 1.45
C SER A 42 14.21 -12.65 2.49
N PRO A 43 13.75 -11.44 2.10
CA PRO A 43 13.86 -10.89 0.75
C PRO A 43 15.33 -10.65 0.35
N GLN A 44 15.62 -10.72 -0.95
CA GLN A 44 16.98 -10.44 -1.48
C GLN A 44 17.33 -8.95 -1.37
N GLN A 45 16.33 -8.07 -1.48
CA GLN A 45 16.44 -6.63 -1.33
C GLN A 45 15.44 -6.15 -0.28
N ILE A 46 15.89 -5.33 0.66
CA ILE A 46 15.06 -4.79 1.73
C ILE A 46 15.33 -3.30 1.91
N ALA A 47 14.24 -2.52 2.08
CA ALA A 47 14.33 -1.11 2.37
C ALA A 47 14.12 -0.83 3.86
N THR A 48 14.92 0.08 4.43
CA THR A 48 14.84 0.48 5.84
C THR A 48 15.11 1.98 5.98
N LEU A 49 14.86 2.54 7.17
CA LEU A 49 15.19 3.94 7.47
C LEU A 49 16.59 4.07 8.05
N THR A 50 17.20 5.23 7.78
CA THR A 50 18.43 5.67 8.46
C THR A 50 18.28 5.51 9.98
N GLY A 51 19.25 4.85 10.61
CA GLY A 51 19.26 4.58 12.04
C GLY A 51 18.52 3.32 12.47
N GLU A 52 17.77 2.65 11.59
CA GLU A 52 17.15 1.35 11.90
C GLU A 52 18.17 0.20 11.83
N THR A 53 17.80 -0.91 12.46
CA THR A 53 18.56 -2.15 12.47
C THR A 53 17.87 -3.17 11.57
N VAL A 54 18.64 -3.87 10.74
CA VAL A 54 18.17 -5.06 9.98
C VAL A 54 18.66 -6.30 10.65
N MET A 55 17.81 -7.31 10.80
CA MET A 55 18.11 -8.61 11.37
C MET A 55 18.17 -9.67 10.28
N TRP A 56 19.19 -10.51 10.30
CA TRP A 56 19.28 -11.74 9.51
C TRP A 56 19.12 -12.95 10.40
N MET A 57 18.21 -13.85 10.03
CA MET A 57 18.03 -15.13 10.71
C MET A 57 18.45 -16.28 9.78
N ASN A 58 19.29 -17.17 10.27
CA ASN A 58 19.65 -18.36 9.52
C ASN A 58 18.59 -19.46 9.73
N ASP A 59 17.67 -19.57 8.79
CA ASP A 59 16.58 -20.57 8.79
C ASP A 59 16.96 -21.86 8.06
N SER A 60 18.24 -22.01 7.67
CA SER A 60 18.73 -23.15 6.90
C SER A 60 19.43 -24.20 7.78
N SER A 61 19.78 -25.35 7.20
CA SER A 61 20.59 -26.38 7.81
C SER A 61 22.09 -26.17 7.63
N ARG A 62 22.54 -25.04 7.09
CA ARG A 62 23.94 -24.69 6.82
C ARG A 62 24.33 -23.42 7.56
N ALA A 63 25.62 -23.21 7.79
CA ALA A 63 26.10 -21.91 8.26
C ALA A 63 26.21 -20.93 7.10
N HIS A 64 25.96 -19.64 7.38
CA HIS A 64 26.08 -18.54 6.43
C HIS A 64 26.93 -17.42 6.99
N THR A 65 27.24 -16.42 6.16
CA THR A 65 27.73 -15.10 6.56
C THR A 65 26.89 -14.03 5.91
N VAL A 66 26.90 -12.84 6.47
CA VAL A 66 26.36 -11.60 5.88
C VAL A 66 27.51 -10.61 5.86
N THR A 67 28.18 -10.49 4.73
CA THR A 67 29.42 -9.73 4.58
C THR A 67 29.22 -8.65 3.53
N ALA A 68 29.35 -7.38 3.92
CA ALA A 68 29.23 -6.25 3.00
C ALA A 68 30.29 -6.32 1.90
N ASN A 69 29.91 -5.95 0.66
CA ASN A 69 30.82 -5.97 -0.46
C ASN A 69 31.92 -4.89 -0.35
N ASP A 70 31.62 -3.79 0.37
CA ASP A 70 32.57 -2.70 0.67
C ASP A 70 33.33 -2.90 1.97
N GLY A 71 33.08 -4.00 2.70
CA GLY A 71 33.73 -4.33 3.98
C GLY A 71 33.20 -3.53 5.18
N SER A 72 32.11 -2.80 5.05
CA SER A 72 31.55 -1.96 6.14
C SER A 72 30.98 -2.78 7.29
N PHE A 73 30.58 -4.05 7.07
CA PHE A 73 30.16 -5.00 8.11
C PHE A 73 30.43 -6.44 7.70
N ASP A 74 30.56 -7.30 8.72
CA ASP A 74 30.70 -8.75 8.57
C ASP A 74 30.12 -9.46 9.79
N SER A 75 29.15 -10.32 9.59
CA SER A 75 28.52 -11.11 10.63
C SER A 75 29.42 -12.22 11.20
N GLN A 76 30.55 -12.48 10.57
CA GLN A 76 31.27 -13.75 10.74
C GLN A 76 30.33 -14.94 10.44
N ARG A 77 30.65 -16.12 10.95
CA ARG A 77 29.88 -17.34 10.73
C ARG A 77 28.58 -17.31 11.57
N ILE A 78 27.42 -17.27 10.94
CA ILE A 78 26.11 -17.44 11.55
C ILE A 78 25.77 -18.93 11.55
N PRO A 79 25.72 -19.62 12.73
CA PRO A 79 25.35 -21.03 12.79
C PRO A 79 23.88 -21.25 12.45
N VAL A 80 23.46 -22.50 12.29
CA VAL A 80 22.04 -22.89 12.14
C VAL A 80 21.22 -22.29 13.27
N SER A 81 20.08 -21.66 12.95
CA SER A 81 19.21 -20.92 13.88
C SER A 81 19.88 -19.71 14.57
N GLY A 82 21.07 -19.31 14.11
CA GLY A 82 21.74 -18.10 14.60
C GLY A 82 21.17 -16.83 13.94
N MET A 83 21.47 -15.69 14.56
CA MET A 83 21.02 -14.36 14.10
C MET A 83 22.23 -13.43 13.98
N PHE A 84 22.08 -12.41 13.13
CA PHE A 84 22.98 -11.26 13.02
C PHE A 84 22.15 -10.00 12.88
N GLU A 85 22.59 -8.92 13.49
CA GLU A 85 21.95 -7.60 13.45
C GLU A 85 22.95 -6.54 13.02
N GLN A 86 22.54 -5.66 12.12
CA GLN A 86 23.34 -4.53 11.67
C GLN A 86 22.50 -3.27 11.67
N ARG A 87 22.97 -2.23 12.35
CA ARG A 87 22.38 -0.89 12.30
C ARG A 87 22.97 -0.09 11.14
N PHE A 88 22.11 0.65 10.41
CA PHE A 88 22.50 1.47 9.26
C PHE A 88 22.36 2.96 9.59
N PRO A 89 23.45 3.64 9.98
CA PRO A 89 23.39 5.03 10.45
C PRO A 89 23.26 6.08 9.34
N THR A 90 23.45 5.70 8.08
CA THR A 90 23.44 6.61 6.91
C THR A 90 22.61 6.03 5.77
N ALA A 91 21.96 6.90 5.01
CA ALA A 91 21.27 6.51 3.78
C ALA A 91 22.27 5.97 2.73
N GLY A 92 21.83 5.07 1.86
CA GLY A 92 22.63 4.45 0.80
C GLY A 92 22.23 3.01 0.51
N ALA A 93 22.87 2.40 -0.48
CA ALA A 93 22.70 1.00 -0.86
C ALA A 93 23.88 0.19 -0.33
N PHE A 94 23.60 -0.87 0.42
CA PHE A 94 24.58 -1.74 1.05
C PHE A 94 24.42 -3.15 0.51
N ALA A 95 25.15 -3.45 -0.56
CA ALA A 95 25.19 -4.78 -1.14
C ALA A 95 26.05 -5.73 -0.28
N TYR A 96 25.57 -6.95 -0.10
CA TYR A 96 26.26 -7.97 0.70
C TYR A 96 26.17 -9.37 0.08
N HIS A 97 27.00 -10.29 0.54
CA HIS A 97 27.01 -11.68 0.10
C HIS A 97 27.33 -12.64 1.26
N CYS A 98 27.14 -13.93 1.00
CA CYS A 98 27.62 -14.98 1.89
C CYS A 98 28.99 -15.45 1.41
N THR A 99 30.04 -15.34 2.23
CA THR A 99 31.42 -15.77 1.86
C THR A 99 31.52 -17.28 1.71
N LEU A 100 30.65 -18.06 2.38
CA LEU A 100 30.61 -19.53 2.28
C LEU A 100 29.86 -20.01 1.02
N HIS A 101 28.98 -19.15 0.47
CA HIS A 101 28.14 -19.44 -0.70
C HIS A 101 28.10 -18.19 -1.59
N PRO A 102 29.13 -17.92 -2.41
CA PRO A 102 29.28 -16.62 -3.11
C PRO A 102 28.16 -16.25 -4.08
N PHE A 103 27.30 -17.20 -4.46
CA PHE A 103 26.10 -16.95 -5.27
C PHE A 103 24.93 -16.35 -4.47
N MET A 104 24.97 -16.42 -3.12
CA MET A 104 23.98 -15.79 -2.25
C MET A 104 24.34 -14.32 -2.08
N THR A 105 23.55 -13.46 -2.67
CA THR A 105 23.70 -11.99 -2.62
C THR A 105 22.42 -11.33 -2.12
N GLY A 106 22.57 -10.16 -1.52
CA GLY A 106 21.45 -9.32 -1.11
C GLY A 106 21.85 -7.85 -1.04
N GLU A 107 20.87 -6.99 -0.79
CA GLU A 107 21.06 -5.54 -0.67
C GLU A 107 20.12 -4.95 0.40
N VAL A 108 20.66 -4.05 1.21
CA VAL A 108 19.88 -3.19 2.10
C VAL A 108 19.90 -1.78 1.54
N ASP A 109 18.72 -1.27 1.16
CA ASP A 109 18.53 0.11 0.74
C ASP A 109 18.07 0.93 1.94
N VAL A 110 18.86 1.93 2.31
CA VAL A 110 18.61 2.79 3.46
C VAL A 110 18.19 4.17 2.99
N TYR A 111 17.06 4.65 3.50
CA TYR A 111 16.43 5.91 3.10
C TYR A 111 16.18 6.81 4.32
N ASP A 112 16.13 8.12 4.12
CA ASP A 112 15.68 9.06 5.15
C ASP A 112 14.15 9.14 5.25
N VAL A 113 13.44 8.66 4.22
CA VAL A 113 11.98 8.65 4.14
C VAL A 113 11.47 7.41 3.43
N LEU A 114 10.39 6.82 3.94
CA LEU A 114 9.71 5.67 3.31
C LEU A 114 8.20 5.88 3.25
N LEU A 115 7.58 5.54 2.14
CA LEU A 115 6.13 5.39 2.03
C LEU A 115 5.72 3.97 2.44
N ASN A 116 4.62 3.88 3.16
CA ASN A 116 3.96 2.60 3.40
C ASN A 116 3.25 2.14 2.13
N ALA A 117 3.28 0.85 1.87
CA ALA A 117 2.48 0.26 0.81
C ALA A 117 0.99 0.61 1.03
N PRO A 118 0.23 0.95 -0.04
CA PRO A 118 -1.20 1.20 0.07
C PRO A 118 -1.93 -0.01 0.65
N SER A 119 -2.83 0.22 1.59
CA SER A 119 -3.61 -0.84 2.27
C SER A 119 -4.73 -1.43 1.39
N GLY A 120 -4.85 -0.98 0.15
CA GLY A 120 -5.82 -1.41 -0.85
C GLY A 120 -5.99 -0.36 -1.95
N PRO A 121 -6.89 -0.61 -2.92
CA PRO A 121 -7.12 0.33 -4.02
C PRO A 121 -7.78 1.62 -3.53
N ALA A 122 -7.66 2.70 -4.29
CA ALA A 122 -8.41 3.93 -4.13
C ALA A 122 -9.67 3.94 -5.00
N GLY A 123 -10.69 4.68 -4.59
CA GLY A 123 -11.79 5.09 -5.48
C GLY A 123 -11.39 6.35 -6.26
N PRO A 124 -11.81 6.49 -7.53
CA PRO A 124 -11.48 7.67 -8.32
C PRO A 124 -12.10 8.94 -7.72
N ARG A 125 -11.35 10.02 -7.65
CA ARG A 125 -11.77 11.33 -7.10
C ARG A 125 -12.21 11.28 -5.63
N LEU A 126 -11.81 10.26 -4.89
CA LEU A 126 -12.02 10.15 -3.46
C LEU A 126 -10.69 10.36 -2.71
N ALA A 127 -10.76 10.96 -1.54
CA ALA A 127 -9.59 11.16 -0.70
C ALA A 127 -9.01 9.81 -0.25
N TYR A 128 -7.71 9.64 -0.43
CA TYR A 128 -6.96 8.46 -0.02
C TYR A 128 -5.79 8.85 0.86
N PRO A 129 -5.62 8.23 2.05
CA PRO A 129 -4.50 8.55 2.94
C PRO A 129 -3.22 7.86 2.45
N ILE A 130 -2.22 8.64 2.09
CA ILE A 130 -0.83 8.19 1.92
C ILE A 130 -0.13 8.39 3.26
N ARG A 131 0.55 7.35 3.73
CA ARG A 131 1.27 7.35 5.01
C ARG A 131 2.69 6.90 4.80
N GLY A 132 3.58 7.34 5.70
CA GLY A 132 4.96 6.94 5.67
C GLY A 132 5.67 7.20 7.00
N ARG A 133 6.97 6.93 7.00
CA ARG A 133 7.87 7.18 8.13
C ARG A 133 9.13 7.88 7.62
N SER A 134 9.76 8.64 8.50
CA SER A 134 11.02 9.32 8.23
C SER A 134 11.95 9.23 9.45
N ALA A 135 13.23 9.11 9.18
CA ALA A 135 14.28 9.20 10.20
C ALA A 135 14.61 10.66 10.58
N LEU A 136 14.07 11.63 9.84
CA LEU A 136 14.34 13.06 10.06
C LEU A 136 13.54 13.61 11.23
N PRO A 137 13.96 14.73 11.82
CA PRO A 137 13.30 15.34 12.98
C PRO A 137 11.84 15.70 12.72
N SER A 138 11.04 15.67 13.79
CA SER A 138 9.67 16.25 13.81
C SER A 138 9.67 17.67 13.25
N GLY A 139 8.62 18.02 12.50
CA GLY A 139 8.50 19.29 11.80
C GLY A 139 9.12 19.32 10.39
N THR A 140 9.89 18.29 9.99
CA THR A 140 10.46 18.23 8.64
C THR A 140 9.34 18.12 7.59
N PRO A 141 9.35 19.00 6.55
CA PRO A 141 8.37 18.91 5.47
C PRO A 141 8.67 17.73 4.55
N VAL A 142 7.61 17.01 4.17
CA VAL A 142 7.62 15.89 3.23
C VAL A 142 6.75 16.24 2.03
N THR A 143 7.28 16.15 0.83
CA THR A 143 6.51 16.27 -0.41
C THR A 143 6.13 14.88 -0.89
N ILE A 144 4.84 14.67 -1.13
CA ILE A 144 4.34 13.49 -1.83
C ILE A 144 4.24 13.82 -3.30
N GLU A 145 4.96 13.09 -4.13
CA GLU A 145 4.91 13.21 -5.58
C GLU A 145 4.16 12.03 -6.19
N ALA A 146 3.49 12.29 -7.32
CA ALA A 146 2.75 11.29 -8.09
C ALA A 146 3.23 11.28 -9.54
N ASP A 147 3.31 10.07 -10.11
CA ASP A 147 3.53 9.84 -11.53
C ASP A 147 2.36 9.04 -12.12
N THR A 148 1.72 9.62 -13.13
CA THR A 148 0.65 9.00 -13.93
C THR A 148 1.12 8.62 -15.34
N GLY A 149 2.44 8.58 -15.56
CA GLY A 149 3.07 8.27 -16.86
C GLY A 149 3.81 9.45 -17.52
N GLY A 150 3.85 10.62 -16.87
CA GLY A 150 4.54 11.82 -17.37
C GLY A 150 5.73 12.26 -16.52
N GLY A 151 6.12 11.45 -15.53
CA GLY A 151 7.12 11.79 -14.52
C GLY A 151 6.50 12.25 -13.21
N PHE A 152 7.32 12.27 -12.16
CA PHE A 152 6.89 12.67 -10.81
C PHE A 152 6.63 14.16 -10.73
N ALA A 153 5.48 14.53 -10.14
CA ALA A 153 5.09 15.90 -9.85
C ALA A 153 4.46 16.00 -8.44
N PRO A 154 4.58 17.14 -7.74
CA PRO A 154 4.00 17.33 -6.42
C PRO A 154 2.48 17.09 -6.41
N ALA A 155 2.00 16.25 -5.50
CA ALA A 155 0.59 15.89 -5.34
C ALA A 155 0.02 16.27 -3.97
N ALA A 156 0.84 16.22 -2.91
CA ALA A 156 0.44 16.61 -1.56
C ALA A 156 1.68 16.93 -0.72
N THR A 157 1.47 17.52 0.46
CA THR A 157 2.50 17.77 1.46
C THR A 157 2.10 17.19 2.81
N ALA A 158 3.08 16.81 3.60
CA ALA A 158 2.93 16.35 4.97
C ALA A 158 4.05 16.94 5.83
N THR A 159 4.01 16.69 7.12
CA THR A 159 5.06 17.03 8.06
C THR A 159 5.34 15.83 8.93
N VAL A 160 6.61 15.56 9.21
CA VAL A 160 7.02 14.48 10.13
C VAL A 160 6.52 14.79 11.53
N ALA A 161 5.81 13.85 12.15
CA ALA A 161 5.33 13.95 13.52
C ALA A 161 6.42 13.52 14.54
N ASP A 162 6.16 13.68 15.83
CA ASP A 162 7.12 13.37 16.90
C ASP A 162 7.48 11.88 16.97
N ASP A 163 6.62 11.01 16.46
CA ASP A 163 6.85 9.56 16.37
C ASP A 163 7.52 9.11 15.06
N GLY A 164 7.98 10.07 14.25
CA GLY A 164 8.62 9.82 12.96
C GLY A 164 7.64 9.46 11.84
N THR A 165 6.33 9.43 12.09
CA THR A 165 5.32 9.15 11.05
C THR A 165 4.90 10.43 10.32
N PHE A 166 4.35 10.28 9.11
CA PHE A 166 3.66 11.34 8.40
C PHE A 166 2.45 10.81 7.64
N ALA A 167 1.50 11.68 7.35
CA ALA A 167 0.33 11.35 6.55
C ALA A 167 -0.09 12.54 5.69
N ALA A 168 -0.43 12.27 4.44
CA ALA A 168 -1.04 13.20 3.51
C ALA A 168 -2.31 12.61 2.91
N SER A 169 -3.17 13.45 2.35
CA SER A 169 -4.35 13.02 1.62
C SER A 169 -4.17 13.35 0.14
N VAL A 170 -4.34 12.36 -0.72
CA VAL A 170 -4.35 12.52 -2.18
C VAL A 170 -5.73 12.23 -2.74
N VAL A 171 -6.06 12.79 -3.93
CA VAL A 171 -7.34 12.55 -4.62
C VAL A 171 -7.03 12.01 -6.02
N PRO A 172 -6.71 10.72 -6.15
CA PRO A 172 -6.32 10.14 -7.42
C PRO A 172 -7.52 10.04 -8.38
N THR A 173 -7.26 10.23 -9.66
CA THR A 173 -8.25 10.00 -10.73
C THR A 173 -8.00 8.69 -11.47
N THR A 174 -6.75 8.28 -11.55
CA THR A 174 -6.26 7.07 -12.21
C THR A 174 -5.19 6.41 -11.34
N THR A 175 -4.87 5.16 -11.63
CA THR A 175 -3.70 4.48 -11.04
C THR A 175 -2.46 5.33 -11.24
N ALA A 176 -1.69 5.50 -10.18
CA ALA A 176 -0.48 6.31 -10.15
C ALA A 176 0.58 5.69 -9.25
N THR A 177 1.82 6.03 -9.48
CA THR A 177 2.95 5.69 -8.63
C THR A 177 3.29 6.89 -7.77
N PHE A 178 3.48 6.69 -6.47
CA PHE A 178 3.79 7.74 -5.49
C PHE A 178 5.16 7.52 -4.89
N ARG A 179 5.86 8.62 -4.57
CA ARG A 179 7.04 8.63 -3.71
C ARG A 179 6.98 9.79 -2.72
N ALA A 180 7.66 9.65 -1.60
CA ALA A 180 7.90 10.74 -0.67
C ALA A 180 9.28 11.35 -0.94
N VAL A 181 9.40 12.66 -0.82
CA VAL A 181 10.66 13.40 -1.04
C VAL A 181 10.91 14.29 0.18
N VAL A 182 12.14 14.25 0.69
CA VAL A 182 12.66 15.13 1.76
C VAL A 182 14.05 15.60 1.35
N GLY A 183 14.24 16.91 1.18
CA GLY A 183 15.50 17.43 0.63
C GLY A 183 15.83 16.81 -0.73
N ASP A 184 17.00 16.18 -0.82
CA ASP A 184 17.46 15.49 -2.04
C ASP A 184 17.16 13.97 -2.02
N ASP A 185 16.65 13.42 -0.91
CA ASP A 185 16.32 12.00 -0.79
C ASP A 185 14.87 11.72 -1.15
N SER A 186 14.63 10.53 -1.71
CA SER A 186 13.29 10.06 -2.07
C SER A 186 13.08 8.60 -1.70
N SER A 187 11.88 8.29 -1.25
CA SER A 187 11.49 6.90 -1.00
C SER A 187 11.46 6.07 -2.28
N PRO A 188 11.55 4.74 -2.16
CA PRO A 188 11.11 3.85 -3.23
C PRO A 188 9.68 4.18 -3.65
N PRO A 189 9.37 4.07 -4.95
CA PRO A 189 8.02 4.32 -5.44
C PRO A 189 7.05 3.22 -5.02
N VAL A 190 5.81 3.61 -4.67
CA VAL A 190 4.70 2.70 -4.37
C VAL A 190 3.55 2.94 -5.33
N GLN A 191 2.95 1.88 -5.86
CA GLN A 191 1.81 1.99 -6.76
C GLN A 191 0.50 2.02 -5.98
N LEU A 192 -0.35 3.03 -6.26
CA LEU A 192 -1.74 3.08 -5.80
C LEU A 192 -2.66 2.78 -6.98
N ILE A 193 -3.30 1.62 -6.93
CA ILE A 193 -4.28 1.20 -7.93
C ILE A 193 -5.59 1.94 -7.68
N VAL A 194 -6.17 2.53 -8.72
CA VAL A 194 -7.50 3.16 -8.67
C VAL A 194 -8.51 2.24 -9.33
N VAL A 195 -9.57 1.91 -8.59
CA VAL A 195 -10.66 1.06 -9.07
C VAL A 195 -11.99 1.79 -8.92
N ASP A 196 -12.72 1.95 -10.00
CA ASP A 196 -14.05 2.55 -9.98
C ASP A 196 -15.09 1.50 -9.55
N HIS A 197 -15.30 1.41 -8.24
CA HIS A 197 -16.29 0.50 -7.68
C HIS A 197 -17.68 1.12 -7.71
N THR A 198 -18.66 0.33 -8.13
CA THR A 198 -20.07 0.62 -7.98
C THR A 198 -20.67 -0.21 -6.85
N VAL A 199 -21.30 0.45 -5.88
CA VAL A 199 -22.07 -0.21 -4.81
C VAL A 199 -23.55 -0.07 -5.13
N THR A 200 -24.22 -1.18 -5.38
CA THR A 200 -25.70 -1.22 -5.50
C THR A 200 -26.30 -1.67 -4.20
N ALA A 201 -27.43 -1.11 -3.80
CA ALA A 201 -28.16 -1.55 -2.62
C ALA A 201 -29.66 -1.62 -2.88
N SER A 202 -30.31 -2.66 -2.36
CA SER A 202 -31.76 -2.80 -2.29
C SER A 202 -32.22 -2.84 -0.85
N VAL A 203 -33.46 -2.39 -0.60
CA VAL A 203 -34.03 -2.33 0.75
C VAL A 203 -35.38 -3.04 0.76
N LYS A 204 -35.58 -3.94 1.73
CA LYS A 204 -36.80 -4.68 1.96
C LYS A 204 -37.27 -4.57 3.42
N ARG A 205 -38.55 -4.27 3.63
CA ARG A 205 -39.17 -4.37 4.96
C ARG A 205 -39.49 -5.79 5.30
N LEU A 206 -39.17 -6.18 6.53
CA LEU A 206 -39.50 -7.48 7.11
C LEU A 206 -40.51 -7.28 8.25
N LYS A 207 -41.17 -8.38 8.69
CA LYS A 207 -42.06 -8.36 9.86
C LYS A 207 -41.31 -7.92 11.12
N GLY A 208 -41.98 -7.29 12.06
CA GLY A 208 -41.44 -6.89 13.37
C GLY A 208 -40.49 -5.67 13.28
N HIS A 209 -40.80 -4.67 12.45
CA HIS A 209 -40.01 -3.44 12.31
C HIS A 209 -38.55 -3.69 11.87
N ARG A 210 -38.26 -4.82 11.26
CA ARG A 210 -36.94 -5.11 10.69
C ARG A 210 -36.83 -4.60 9.25
N VAL A 211 -35.63 -4.15 8.90
CA VAL A 211 -35.27 -3.71 7.56
C VAL A 211 -34.07 -4.54 7.10
N GLN A 212 -34.14 -5.09 5.92
CA GLN A 212 -33.05 -5.77 5.24
C GLN A 212 -32.49 -4.83 4.17
N VAL A 213 -31.17 -4.72 4.12
CA VAL A 213 -30.43 -4.06 3.04
C VAL A 213 -29.49 -5.11 2.43
N ASP A 214 -29.69 -5.40 1.17
CA ASP A 214 -28.77 -6.23 0.38
C ASP A 214 -27.89 -5.31 -0.47
N ALA A 215 -26.59 -5.52 -0.43
CA ALA A 215 -25.62 -4.74 -1.18
C ALA A 215 -24.78 -5.66 -2.06
N THR A 216 -24.42 -5.16 -3.24
CA THR A 216 -23.52 -5.81 -4.19
C THR A 216 -22.48 -4.82 -4.66
N VAL A 217 -21.23 -5.25 -4.81
CA VAL A 217 -20.10 -4.44 -5.27
C VAL A 217 -19.60 -4.96 -6.60
N THR A 218 -19.38 -4.05 -7.55
CA THR A 218 -18.83 -4.33 -8.89
C THR A 218 -17.71 -3.29 -9.19
N PRO A 219 -16.52 -3.69 -9.71
CA PRO A 219 -16.09 -5.08 -9.89
C PRO A 219 -16.02 -5.86 -8.57
N ALA A 220 -15.97 -7.20 -8.68
CA ALA A 220 -15.98 -8.08 -7.51
C ALA A 220 -14.84 -7.76 -6.54
N SER A 221 -15.15 -7.71 -5.26
CA SER A 221 -14.21 -7.37 -4.18
C SER A 221 -14.49 -8.21 -2.92
N PRO A 222 -14.40 -9.56 -3.01
CA PRO A 222 -14.72 -10.44 -1.91
C PRO A 222 -13.82 -10.17 -0.69
N GLY A 223 -14.37 -10.32 0.51
CA GLY A 223 -13.65 -10.05 1.76
C GLY A 223 -13.51 -8.58 2.14
N SER A 224 -13.77 -7.65 1.22
CA SER A 224 -13.71 -6.21 1.49
C SER A 224 -14.77 -5.79 2.51
N LYS A 225 -14.44 -4.76 3.31
CA LYS A 225 -15.38 -4.21 4.30
C LYS A 225 -16.45 -3.34 3.65
N VAL A 226 -17.68 -3.54 4.05
CA VAL A 226 -18.81 -2.68 3.73
C VAL A 226 -19.51 -2.21 5.01
N VAL A 227 -19.85 -0.93 5.03
CA VAL A 227 -20.45 -0.27 6.19
C VAL A 227 -21.85 0.22 5.82
N LEU A 228 -22.85 -0.29 6.52
CA LEU A 228 -24.19 0.30 6.49
C LEU A 228 -24.15 1.63 7.22
N GLN A 229 -24.49 2.70 6.54
CA GLN A 229 -24.57 4.04 7.10
C GLN A 229 -26.02 4.51 7.11
N LEU A 230 -26.44 5.08 8.24
CA LEU A 230 -27.78 5.63 8.45
C LEU A 230 -27.70 7.14 8.65
N HIS A 231 -28.62 7.86 8.06
CA HIS A 231 -28.78 9.30 8.31
C HIS A 231 -29.81 9.49 9.42
N LEU A 232 -29.33 9.75 10.63
CA LEU A 232 -30.15 9.89 11.82
C LEU A 232 -30.55 11.37 12.03
N ARG A 233 -31.80 11.63 12.40
CA ARG A 233 -32.29 12.99 12.67
C ARG A 233 -31.56 13.70 13.82
N GLU A 234 -31.12 12.91 14.80
CA GLU A 234 -30.51 13.39 16.04
C GLU A 234 -28.98 13.59 15.91
N ARG A 235 -28.40 13.24 14.73
CA ARG A 235 -26.97 13.33 14.47
C ARG A 235 -26.73 13.89 13.07
N PHE A 236 -25.81 14.83 12.97
CA PHE A 236 -25.45 15.39 11.66
C PHE A 236 -24.68 14.34 10.83
N GLY A 237 -25.10 14.17 9.55
CA GLY A 237 -24.40 13.33 8.58
C GLY A 237 -24.75 11.85 8.61
N TRP A 238 -23.84 11.06 8.04
CA TRP A 238 -23.97 9.62 7.89
C TRP A 238 -23.23 8.88 9.01
N TRP A 239 -23.96 8.05 9.76
CA TRP A 239 -23.43 7.32 10.90
C TRP A 239 -23.27 5.84 10.59
N PRO A 240 -22.11 5.22 10.90
CA PRO A 240 -21.91 3.80 10.74
C PRO A 240 -22.81 3.04 11.71
N ALA A 241 -23.67 2.18 11.16
CA ALA A 241 -24.60 1.38 11.96
C ALA A 241 -24.15 -0.07 12.09
N LYS A 242 -23.57 -0.64 11.04
CA LYS A 242 -23.08 -2.02 11.03
C LYS A 242 -22.01 -2.20 9.95
N THR A 243 -20.98 -2.96 10.27
CA THR A 243 -19.91 -3.34 9.35
C THR A 243 -19.99 -4.84 9.08
N LEU A 244 -19.84 -5.23 7.81
CA LEU A 244 -19.73 -6.61 7.36
C LEU A 244 -18.56 -6.74 6.37
N ARG A 245 -18.20 -7.98 6.06
CA ARG A 245 -17.35 -8.30 4.91
C ARG A 245 -18.21 -8.83 3.77
N LEU A 246 -17.83 -8.53 2.55
CA LEU A 246 -18.43 -9.10 1.35
C LEU A 246 -18.12 -10.60 1.29
N ASP A 247 -19.12 -11.38 0.88
CA ASP A 247 -18.95 -12.82 0.61
C ASP A 247 -18.14 -13.09 -0.67
N SER A 248 -18.00 -14.34 -1.05
CA SER A 248 -17.29 -14.77 -2.28
C SER A 248 -17.89 -14.20 -3.58
N HIS A 249 -19.13 -13.75 -3.56
CA HIS A 249 -19.85 -13.15 -4.69
C HIS A 249 -19.92 -11.62 -4.58
N SER A 250 -19.18 -11.03 -3.63
CA SER A 250 -19.20 -9.60 -3.35
C SER A 250 -20.54 -9.04 -2.92
N HIS A 251 -21.29 -9.85 -2.18
CA HIS A 251 -22.56 -9.48 -1.59
C HIS A 251 -22.45 -9.32 -0.07
N ALA A 252 -23.31 -8.46 0.51
CA ALA A 252 -23.51 -8.34 1.96
C ALA A 252 -24.98 -8.12 2.26
N ARG A 253 -25.47 -8.74 3.33
CA ARG A 253 -26.84 -8.59 3.83
C ARG A 253 -26.86 -8.01 5.24
N PHE A 254 -27.42 -6.83 5.38
CA PHE A 254 -27.65 -6.17 6.64
C PHE A 254 -29.09 -6.34 7.08
N VAL A 255 -29.32 -6.63 8.37
CA VAL A 255 -30.64 -6.60 8.98
C VAL A 255 -30.54 -5.76 10.25
N PHE A 256 -31.45 -4.79 10.39
CA PHE A 256 -31.52 -3.92 11.55
C PHE A 256 -32.99 -3.55 11.89
N HIS A 257 -33.22 -3.03 13.08
CA HIS A 257 -34.53 -2.54 13.49
C HIS A 257 -34.64 -1.06 13.22
N ALA A 258 -35.77 -0.64 12.60
CA ALA A 258 -36.06 0.77 12.38
C ALA A 258 -37.55 1.04 12.57
N ARG A 259 -37.84 2.02 13.42
CA ARG A 259 -39.16 2.61 13.54
C ARG A 259 -39.18 3.88 12.68
N GLY A 260 -40.04 3.91 11.65
CA GLY A 260 -40.15 5.04 10.75
C GLY A 260 -39.15 4.96 9.55
N ARG A 261 -39.04 6.06 8.80
CA ARG A 261 -38.22 6.17 7.58
C ARG A 261 -36.81 6.66 7.94
N VAL A 262 -35.81 5.82 7.76
CA VAL A 262 -34.41 6.16 7.97
C VAL A 262 -33.69 6.04 6.64
N PRO A 263 -33.12 7.14 6.08
CA PRO A 263 -32.26 7.02 4.91
C PRO A 263 -31.05 6.16 5.20
N ALA A 264 -30.74 5.23 4.30
CA ALA A 264 -29.65 4.29 4.41
C ALA A 264 -28.82 4.28 3.14
N ARG A 265 -27.52 4.08 3.26
CA ARG A 265 -26.58 3.78 2.17
C ARG A 265 -25.56 2.75 2.64
N VAL A 266 -24.93 2.08 1.68
CA VAL A 266 -23.82 1.18 1.96
C VAL A 266 -22.56 1.78 1.38
N ALA A 267 -21.51 1.88 2.17
CA ALA A 267 -20.18 2.32 1.77
C ALA A 267 -19.25 1.11 1.69
N LEU A 268 -18.54 0.96 0.57
CA LEU A 268 -17.35 0.11 0.46
C LEU A 268 -16.18 0.89 1.07
N THR A 269 -15.39 0.27 1.93
CA THR A 269 -14.28 0.94 2.61
C THR A 269 -12.99 0.13 2.52
N LEU A 270 -11.85 0.80 2.77
CA LEU A 270 -10.59 0.13 3.06
C LEU A 270 -10.70 -0.73 4.34
N PRO A 271 -9.69 -1.55 4.64
CA PRO A 271 -9.64 -2.35 5.88
C PRO A 271 -9.79 -1.54 7.18
N ASP A 272 -9.46 -0.24 7.16
CA ASP A 272 -9.66 0.69 8.29
C ASP A 272 -11.15 0.91 8.63
N GLY A 273 -12.07 0.63 7.69
CA GLY A 273 -13.50 0.84 7.85
C GLY A 273 -13.95 2.32 7.77
N ALA A 274 -13.02 3.23 7.51
CA ALA A 274 -13.23 4.68 7.50
C ALA A 274 -13.01 5.29 6.11
N THR A 275 -11.95 4.89 5.41
CA THR A 275 -11.65 5.40 4.06
C THR A 275 -12.64 4.81 3.06
N VAL A 276 -13.49 5.68 2.50
CA VAL A 276 -14.57 5.28 1.57
C VAL A 276 -14.02 5.14 0.15
N LEU A 277 -14.29 4.00 -0.49
CA LEU A 277 -13.94 3.72 -1.88
C LEU A 277 -15.10 3.96 -2.85
N ALA A 278 -16.31 3.66 -2.41
CA ALA A 278 -17.54 3.88 -3.15
C ALA A 278 -18.74 3.87 -2.22
N THR A 279 -19.85 4.48 -2.63
CA THR A 279 -21.11 4.45 -1.88
C THR A 279 -22.29 4.13 -2.79
N SER A 280 -23.25 3.38 -2.25
CA SER A 280 -24.54 3.19 -2.95
C SER A 280 -25.35 4.49 -2.98
N ALA A 281 -26.29 4.55 -3.91
CA ALA A 281 -27.36 5.56 -3.83
C ALA A 281 -28.10 5.44 -2.50
N VAL A 282 -28.62 6.56 -2.00
CA VAL A 282 -29.42 6.61 -0.77
C VAL A 282 -30.74 5.89 -0.99
N LYS A 283 -31.04 4.93 -0.14
CA LYS A 283 -32.31 4.21 -0.13
C LYS A 283 -33.15 4.63 1.06
N ARG A 284 -34.42 4.80 0.84
CA ARG A 284 -35.43 5.07 1.87
C ARG A 284 -36.42 3.91 1.87
N HIS A 285 -36.64 3.29 3.01
CA HIS A 285 -37.69 2.29 3.13
C HIS A 285 -39.00 3.00 3.50
N TYR A 286 -40.06 2.65 2.80
CA TYR A 286 -41.40 3.17 3.02
C TYR A 286 -42.19 2.28 3.96
#